data_cd0f927de64bfd9e85c55422fb168c15
#
_entry.id   cd0f927de64bfd9e85c55422fb168c15
#
_cell.length_a   1.000
_cell.length_b   1.000
_cell.length_c   1.000
_cell.angle_alpha   90.00
_cell.angle_beta   90.00
_cell.angle_gamma   90.00
#
_symmetry.space_group_name_H-M   'P 1'
#
loop_
_entity.id
_entity.type
_entity.pdbx_description
1 polymer ?
#
loop_
_entity_poly.entity_id
_entity_poly.type
_entity_poly.pdbx_seq_one_letter_code
_entity_poly.pdbx_strand_id
1 'polypeptide(L)'
;MNLDGLTMSVLAKELNERLQTGQIQKLYQIDKTTLLFKIRALNEDQNLIVTVGATPAMYLSKPLQDLPKEPSSLCMFLRKHIEGSRIVKVEQINGDRIMCIQTDKLEMDGSITSTFIYVELMGKYSNCIFVQDGVILESLIHVSPLMNRERSISPKLNYELPPNANRVSLMDFDYEEIKNLLTSFGDGTVQQSIRAIFNGFGKPLLDEVLWTANLDGDESITDLSPDQLDTLAKSLYELKAKLQDSHGLLTLINENNKKAHATFTLHNYKVLKEYSTISEALEESIHNTKSIHTADKELEKILTAAIKKEEVRHQKIKDELDDTNKMDTYKLYGDILMINAHLQVQYEPSIQLPNLLSEDGELLTIPLKPNLTIVENGQWYYKLYTKLKNRMVSGEYQLNASTTKIEYLKSILYSISLATTRESLEEIRKECMDAGIIKKSKKPLSYKLGKSNYIHLTIDEGEIFIGRNNQQNEYLTHRFAKPTDIWFHTQDIQGSHLILRLNVEPDDMILSKVAQYAAYFSKARETSKVPVDYTYIKNIKKPPGSPLGFVIFNTHQTMIVEPKKPDNYTE
;
A
#
# COMPACT_ATOMS: atom_id res chain seq x y z
N MET A 1 4.11 2.62 -12.40
CA MET A 1 3.64 3.16 -13.71
C MET A 1 2.90 2.05 -14.42
N ASN A 2 1.68 2.30 -14.86
CA ASN A 2 0.91 1.35 -15.68
C ASN A 2 0.74 1.97 -17.06
N LEU A 3 1.17 1.24 -18.09
CA LEU A 3 0.94 1.61 -19.49
C LEU A 3 -0.41 1.04 -19.93
N ASP A 4 -1.13 1.78 -20.76
CA ASP A 4 -2.28 1.25 -21.50
C ASP A 4 -1.83 0.43 -22.72
N GLY A 5 -2.77 -0.27 -23.35
CA GLY A 5 -2.42 -1.12 -24.48
C GLY A 5 -1.89 -0.34 -25.69
N LEU A 6 -2.41 0.86 -25.95
CA LEU A 6 -1.93 1.68 -27.07
C LEU A 6 -0.50 2.19 -26.85
N THR A 7 -0.16 2.64 -25.64
CA THR A 7 1.23 2.99 -25.30
C THR A 7 2.16 1.78 -25.35
N MET A 8 1.64 0.57 -25.05
CA MET A 8 2.43 -0.67 -25.19
C MET A 8 2.75 -1.02 -26.64
N SER A 9 1.99 -0.57 -27.64
CA SER A 9 2.36 -0.77 -29.04
C SER A 9 3.66 -0.04 -29.40
N VAL A 10 3.87 1.14 -28.81
CA VAL A 10 5.11 1.91 -28.97
C VAL A 10 6.29 1.23 -28.26
N LEU A 11 6.04 0.66 -27.05
CA LEU A 11 7.05 -0.16 -26.36
C LEU A 11 7.41 -1.41 -27.17
N ALA A 12 6.44 -2.07 -27.79
CA ALA A 12 6.71 -3.24 -28.65
C ALA A 12 7.63 -2.87 -29.82
N LYS A 13 7.38 -1.72 -30.46
CA LYS A 13 8.25 -1.16 -31.51
C LYS A 13 9.66 -0.90 -30.99
N GLU A 14 9.80 -0.19 -29.87
CA GLU A 14 11.09 0.09 -29.21
C GLU A 14 11.88 -1.20 -28.94
N LEU A 15 11.23 -2.20 -28.33
CA LEU A 15 11.87 -3.46 -28.00
C LEU A 15 12.24 -4.27 -29.25
N ASN A 16 11.37 -4.29 -30.27
CA ASN A 16 11.67 -4.98 -31.52
C ASN A 16 12.89 -4.37 -32.23
N GLU A 17 12.95 -3.05 -32.37
CA GLU A 17 14.07 -2.34 -32.98
C GLU A 17 15.40 -2.61 -32.28
N ARG A 18 15.38 -2.77 -30.96
CA ARG A 18 16.59 -2.99 -30.14
C ARG A 18 17.00 -4.45 -30.04
N LEU A 19 16.05 -5.39 -30.14
CA LEU A 19 16.29 -6.81 -29.81
C LEU A 19 16.21 -7.76 -31.00
N GLN A 20 15.55 -7.39 -32.09
CA GLN A 20 15.42 -8.22 -33.30
C GLN A 20 16.81 -8.67 -33.79
N THR A 21 16.93 -9.91 -34.23
CA THR A 21 18.18 -10.60 -34.60
C THR A 21 19.17 -10.84 -33.46
N GLY A 22 18.91 -10.32 -32.26
CA GLY A 22 19.74 -10.51 -31.08
C GLY A 22 19.75 -11.96 -30.59
N GLN A 23 20.86 -12.37 -29.99
CA GLN A 23 21.01 -13.70 -29.39
C GLN A 23 20.85 -13.65 -27.87
N ILE A 24 19.99 -14.49 -27.33
CA ILE A 24 19.84 -14.66 -25.88
C ILE A 24 21.07 -15.42 -25.36
N GLN A 25 21.96 -14.70 -24.67
CA GLN A 25 23.19 -15.27 -24.14
C GLN A 25 22.95 -15.97 -22.80
N LYS A 26 22.12 -15.37 -21.93
CA LYS A 26 21.89 -15.91 -20.60
C LYS A 26 20.58 -15.44 -19.99
N LEU A 27 19.92 -16.34 -19.25
CA LEU A 27 18.72 -16.06 -18.45
C LEU A 27 19.05 -16.09 -16.96
N TYR A 28 18.51 -15.15 -16.21
CA TYR A 28 18.56 -15.14 -14.74
C TYR A 28 17.15 -14.95 -14.18
N GLN A 29 16.86 -15.63 -13.09
CA GLN A 29 15.70 -15.33 -12.26
C GLN A 29 16.16 -14.49 -11.08
N ILE A 30 15.83 -13.21 -11.06
CA ILE A 30 16.25 -12.25 -10.04
C ILE A 30 15.51 -12.48 -8.73
N ASP A 31 14.19 -12.71 -8.84
CA ASP A 31 13.29 -13.09 -7.75
C ASP A 31 12.16 -13.99 -8.29
N LYS A 32 11.20 -14.37 -7.44
CA LYS A 32 10.11 -15.29 -7.82
C LYS A 32 9.28 -14.81 -9.02
N THR A 33 9.28 -13.51 -9.30
CA THR A 33 8.42 -12.86 -10.29
C THR A 33 9.17 -12.08 -11.37
N THR A 34 10.51 -12.10 -11.34
CA THR A 34 11.34 -11.28 -12.22
C THR A 34 12.39 -12.11 -12.93
N LEU A 35 12.39 -12.02 -14.27
CA LEU A 35 13.42 -12.59 -15.16
C LEU A 35 14.27 -11.49 -15.77
N LEU A 36 15.55 -11.77 -15.96
CA LEU A 36 16.49 -10.96 -16.74
C LEU A 36 17.05 -11.82 -17.89
N PHE A 37 16.87 -11.33 -19.10
CA PHE A 37 17.47 -11.86 -20.31
C PHE A 37 18.68 -11.00 -20.69
N LYS A 38 19.86 -11.60 -20.72
CA LYS A 38 21.05 -10.98 -21.34
C LYS A 38 21.07 -11.33 -22.82
N ILE A 39 21.02 -10.31 -23.65
CA ILE A 39 20.86 -10.43 -25.10
C ILE A 39 21.98 -9.66 -25.77
N ARG A 40 22.67 -10.27 -26.72
CA ARG A 40 23.61 -9.59 -27.61
C ARG A 40 22.88 -9.19 -28.88
N ALA A 41 22.62 -7.88 -29.05
CA ALA A 41 21.92 -7.32 -30.20
C ALA A 41 22.63 -6.05 -30.65
N LEU A 42 22.64 -5.76 -31.96
CA LEU A 42 23.26 -4.56 -32.54
C LEU A 42 24.69 -4.30 -32.06
N ASN A 43 25.47 -5.35 -31.85
CA ASN A 43 26.83 -5.30 -31.28
C ASN A 43 26.92 -4.75 -29.83
N GLU A 44 25.82 -4.70 -29.10
CA GLU A 44 25.72 -4.25 -27.72
C GLU A 44 25.08 -5.30 -26.83
N ASP A 45 25.38 -5.25 -25.54
CA ASP A 45 24.74 -6.11 -24.55
C ASP A 45 23.48 -5.42 -24.04
N GLN A 46 22.34 -6.01 -24.29
CA GLN A 46 21.03 -5.54 -23.84
C GLN A 46 20.56 -6.40 -22.64
N ASN A 47 19.96 -5.76 -21.66
CA ASN A 47 19.37 -6.41 -20.50
C ASN A 47 17.85 -6.22 -20.52
N LEU A 48 17.11 -7.24 -20.92
CA LEU A 48 15.65 -7.19 -20.92
C LEU A 48 15.13 -7.73 -19.58
N ILE A 49 14.43 -6.90 -18.84
CA ILE A 49 13.74 -7.26 -17.59
C ILE A 49 12.27 -7.55 -17.89
N VAL A 50 11.79 -8.68 -17.39
CA VAL A 50 10.37 -9.03 -17.35
C VAL A 50 9.98 -9.26 -15.90
N THR A 51 9.05 -8.46 -15.37
CA THR A 51 8.53 -8.63 -14.02
C THR A 51 7.00 -8.75 -14.05
N VAL A 52 6.47 -9.74 -13.33
CA VAL A 52 5.03 -10.03 -13.22
C VAL A 52 4.52 -9.87 -11.77
N GLY A 53 5.34 -9.26 -10.90
CA GLY A 53 5.02 -8.99 -9.50
C GLY A 53 4.06 -7.82 -9.29
N ALA A 54 4.24 -7.10 -8.19
CA ALA A 54 3.37 -5.98 -7.79
C ALA A 54 3.30 -4.84 -8.82
N THR A 55 4.38 -4.63 -9.58
CA THR A 55 4.46 -3.67 -10.70
C THR A 55 4.88 -4.40 -11.96
N PRO A 56 3.93 -5.01 -12.70
CA PRO A 56 4.24 -5.76 -13.90
C PRO A 56 4.80 -4.85 -14.98
N ALA A 57 5.90 -5.25 -15.62
CA ALA A 57 6.52 -4.50 -16.69
C ALA A 57 7.50 -5.36 -17.51
N MET A 58 7.78 -4.91 -18.73
CA MET A 58 8.81 -5.42 -19.62
C MET A 58 9.59 -4.23 -20.16
N TYR A 59 10.92 -4.20 -19.96
CA TYR A 59 11.73 -3.04 -20.36
C TYR A 59 13.21 -3.39 -20.44
N LEU A 60 13.97 -2.59 -21.20
CA LEU A 60 15.43 -2.65 -21.23
C LEU A 60 15.99 -1.89 -20.02
N SER A 61 16.98 -2.49 -19.35
CA SER A 61 17.62 -1.91 -18.16
C SER A 61 19.11 -1.72 -18.35
N LYS A 62 19.68 -0.84 -17.51
CA LYS A 62 21.12 -0.78 -17.29
C LYS A 62 21.64 -2.09 -16.71
N PRO A 63 22.94 -2.40 -16.85
CA PRO A 63 23.53 -3.61 -16.26
C PRO A 63 23.28 -3.69 -14.75
N LEU A 64 22.75 -4.82 -14.29
CA LEU A 64 22.55 -5.10 -12.87
C LEU A 64 23.87 -5.61 -12.25
N GLN A 65 24.24 -5.08 -11.07
CA GLN A 65 25.49 -5.43 -10.39
C GLN A 65 25.38 -6.75 -9.62
N ASP A 66 24.25 -7.01 -8.97
CA ASP A 66 24.06 -8.19 -8.11
C ASP A 66 23.15 -9.23 -8.79
N LEU A 67 23.75 -10.18 -9.48
CA LEU A 67 23.04 -11.31 -10.09
C LEU A 67 23.08 -12.54 -9.18
N PRO A 68 22.02 -13.36 -9.14
CA PRO A 68 22.00 -14.60 -8.39
C PRO A 68 23.14 -15.52 -8.81
N LYS A 69 23.93 -15.99 -7.84
CA LYS A 69 25.08 -16.89 -8.09
C LYS A 69 24.61 -18.28 -8.47
N GLU A 70 23.54 -18.76 -7.83
CA GLU A 70 22.94 -20.06 -8.08
C GLU A 70 21.62 -19.92 -8.84
N PRO A 71 21.44 -20.59 -9.98
CA PRO A 71 20.19 -20.56 -10.73
C PRO A 71 19.12 -21.42 -10.05
N SER A 72 17.86 -20.97 -10.08
CA SER A 72 16.71 -21.78 -9.68
C SER A 72 16.46 -22.94 -10.65
N SER A 73 15.67 -23.95 -10.22
CA SER A 73 15.28 -25.07 -11.09
C SER A 73 14.55 -24.59 -12.35
N LEU A 74 13.64 -23.61 -12.21
CA LEU A 74 12.96 -22.96 -13.32
C LEU A 74 13.96 -22.31 -14.28
N CYS A 75 14.91 -21.56 -13.75
CA CYS A 75 15.93 -20.89 -14.55
C CYS A 75 16.80 -21.89 -15.31
N MET A 76 17.20 -23.01 -14.69
CA MET A 76 17.96 -24.07 -15.35
C MET A 76 17.16 -24.74 -16.46
N PHE A 77 15.88 -25.03 -16.23
CA PHE A 77 14.99 -25.58 -17.24
C PHE A 77 14.86 -24.66 -18.45
N LEU A 78 14.54 -23.38 -18.22
CA LEU A 78 14.36 -22.40 -19.29
C LEU A 78 15.65 -22.14 -20.08
N ARG A 79 16.80 -22.11 -19.42
CA ARG A 79 18.11 -21.96 -20.08
C ARG A 79 18.32 -23.02 -21.16
N LYS A 80 17.97 -24.27 -20.89
CA LYS A 80 18.10 -25.37 -21.86
C LYS A 80 17.34 -25.09 -23.15
N HIS A 81 16.17 -24.43 -23.06
CA HIS A 81 15.30 -24.17 -24.21
C HIS A 81 15.64 -22.88 -24.96
N ILE A 82 16.02 -21.81 -24.24
CA ILE A 82 16.13 -20.47 -24.85
C ILE A 82 17.54 -19.88 -24.89
N GLU A 83 18.52 -20.35 -24.09
CA GLU A 83 19.91 -19.85 -24.24
C GLU A 83 20.47 -20.28 -25.59
N GLY A 84 21.09 -19.33 -26.30
CA GLY A 84 21.59 -19.49 -27.66
C GLY A 84 20.57 -19.18 -28.76
N SER A 85 19.28 -19.06 -28.44
CA SER A 85 18.25 -18.71 -29.41
C SER A 85 18.41 -17.27 -29.94
N ARG A 86 17.99 -17.06 -31.19
CA ARG A 86 17.89 -15.72 -31.80
C ARG A 86 16.47 -15.19 -31.70
N ILE A 87 16.33 -13.91 -31.38
CA ILE A 87 15.06 -13.20 -31.36
C ILE A 87 14.67 -12.91 -32.81
N VAL A 88 13.52 -13.44 -33.23
CA VAL A 88 12.94 -13.20 -34.56
C VAL A 88 12.16 -11.90 -34.57
N LYS A 89 11.30 -11.73 -33.54
CA LYS A 89 10.38 -10.59 -33.44
C LYS A 89 9.96 -10.36 -32.00
N VAL A 90 9.70 -9.09 -31.66
CA VAL A 90 8.98 -8.67 -30.47
C VAL A 90 7.74 -7.91 -30.90
N GLU A 91 6.57 -8.34 -30.50
CA GLU A 91 5.31 -7.74 -30.88
C GLU A 91 4.28 -7.71 -29.77
N GLN A 92 3.31 -6.81 -29.92
CA GLN A 92 2.12 -6.78 -29.08
C GLN A 92 1.03 -7.66 -29.72
N ILE A 93 0.28 -8.39 -28.92
CA ILE A 93 -0.81 -9.26 -29.40
C ILE A 93 -2.15 -8.55 -29.30
N ASN A 94 -2.87 -8.44 -30.41
CA ASN A 94 -4.24 -7.92 -30.52
C ASN A 94 -4.48 -6.54 -29.85
N GLY A 95 -3.44 -5.67 -29.76
CA GLY A 95 -3.56 -4.39 -29.08
C GLY A 95 -3.78 -4.48 -27.55
N ASP A 96 -3.73 -5.69 -26.98
CA ASP A 96 -3.87 -5.89 -25.54
C ASP A 96 -2.51 -5.76 -24.82
N ARG A 97 -2.51 -5.80 -23.51
CA ARG A 97 -1.29 -5.75 -22.69
C ARG A 97 -0.56 -7.10 -22.63
N ILE A 98 -0.39 -7.68 -23.81
CA ILE A 98 0.32 -8.94 -24.04
C ILE A 98 1.46 -8.68 -25.02
N MET A 99 2.68 -8.94 -24.60
CA MET A 99 3.87 -8.90 -25.45
C MET A 99 4.28 -10.32 -25.81
N CYS A 100 4.70 -10.55 -27.03
CA CYS A 100 5.25 -11.82 -27.49
C CYS A 100 6.67 -11.63 -28.01
N ILE A 101 7.61 -12.45 -27.49
CA ILE A 101 8.96 -12.57 -28.06
C ILE A 101 9.03 -13.93 -28.75
N GLN A 102 9.16 -13.92 -30.06
CA GLN A 102 9.46 -15.12 -30.84
C GLN A 102 10.97 -15.34 -30.90
N THR A 103 11.40 -16.54 -30.58
CA THR A 103 12.82 -16.92 -30.64
C THR A 103 13.00 -18.23 -31.40
N ASP A 104 14.06 -18.32 -32.20
CA ASP A 104 14.45 -19.52 -32.94
C ASP A 104 15.78 -20.04 -32.43
N LYS A 105 15.86 -21.35 -32.20
CA LYS A 105 17.06 -22.07 -31.77
C LYS A 105 17.44 -23.12 -32.79
N LEU A 106 18.68 -23.10 -33.24
CA LEU A 106 19.24 -24.16 -34.07
C LEU A 106 19.68 -25.31 -33.16
N GLU A 107 19.07 -26.47 -33.35
CA GLU A 107 19.38 -27.68 -32.59
C GLU A 107 20.57 -28.43 -33.21
N MET A 108 21.11 -29.40 -32.48
CA MET A 108 22.31 -30.17 -32.92
C MET A 108 22.08 -31.00 -34.18
N ASP A 109 20.84 -31.38 -34.44
CA ASP A 109 20.44 -32.15 -35.64
C ASP A 109 20.18 -31.25 -36.86
N GLY A 110 20.35 -29.92 -36.72
CA GLY A 110 20.11 -28.93 -37.78
C GLY A 110 18.66 -28.44 -37.89
N SER A 111 17.75 -28.96 -37.04
CA SER A 111 16.39 -28.46 -36.97
C SER A 111 16.31 -27.09 -36.27
N ILE A 112 15.25 -26.33 -36.56
CA ILE A 112 14.97 -25.05 -35.87
C ILE A 112 13.78 -25.24 -34.97
N THR A 113 13.96 -24.92 -33.69
CA THR A 113 12.91 -24.94 -32.68
C THR A 113 12.50 -23.52 -32.35
N SER A 114 11.22 -23.19 -32.58
CA SER A 114 10.65 -21.86 -32.25
C SER A 114 10.02 -21.88 -30.87
N THR A 115 10.40 -20.92 -30.03
CA THR A 115 9.80 -20.71 -28.71
C THR A 115 9.19 -19.32 -28.65
N PHE A 116 7.93 -19.24 -28.20
CA PHE A 116 7.18 -18.01 -28.00
C PHE A 116 7.13 -17.69 -26.51
N ILE A 117 7.56 -16.49 -26.13
CA ILE A 117 7.56 -16.03 -24.74
C ILE A 117 6.47 -14.97 -24.62
N TYR A 118 5.32 -15.37 -24.05
CA TYR A 118 4.20 -14.45 -23.83
C TYR A 118 4.35 -13.77 -22.46
N VAL A 119 4.38 -12.44 -22.48
CA VAL A 119 4.43 -11.60 -21.29
C VAL A 119 3.11 -10.87 -21.16
N GLU A 120 2.25 -11.36 -20.28
CA GLU A 120 0.94 -10.80 -19.99
C GLU A 120 1.05 -9.80 -18.84
N LEU A 121 0.75 -8.52 -19.08
CA LEU A 121 0.91 -7.43 -18.12
C LEU A 121 -0.46 -6.92 -17.64
N MET A 122 -1.21 -7.80 -16.96
CA MET A 122 -2.61 -7.61 -16.55
C MET A 122 -2.80 -7.47 -15.03
N GLY A 123 -1.97 -6.67 -14.38
CA GLY A 123 -2.03 -6.45 -12.92
C GLY A 123 -1.83 -7.76 -12.15
N LYS A 124 -2.79 -8.15 -11.32
CA LYS A 124 -2.71 -9.39 -10.51
C LYS A 124 -2.71 -10.69 -11.33
N TYR A 125 -3.08 -10.62 -12.59
CA TYR A 125 -3.09 -11.77 -13.51
C TYR A 125 -1.88 -11.78 -14.45
N SER A 126 -0.89 -10.94 -14.20
CA SER A 126 0.32 -10.89 -15.01
C SER A 126 1.11 -12.19 -14.91
N ASN A 127 1.69 -12.61 -16.04
CA ASN A 127 2.49 -13.84 -16.13
C ASN A 127 3.54 -13.74 -17.25
N CYS A 128 4.55 -14.61 -17.20
CA CYS A 128 5.49 -14.84 -18.28
C CYS A 128 5.47 -16.33 -18.62
N ILE A 129 5.04 -16.67 -19.85
CA ILE A 129 4.69 -18.02 -20.27
C ILE A 129 5.54 -18.38 -21.47
N PHE A 130 6.21 -19.52 -21.42
CA PHE A 130 7.05 -20.05 -22.48
C PHE A 130 6.28 -21.14 -23.22
N VAL A 131 6.13 -21.00 -24.54
CA VAL A 131 5.28 -21.84 -25.37
C VAL A 131 6.10 -22.37 -26.54
N GLN A 132 5.97 -23.66 -26.84
CA GLN A 132 6.57 -24.32 -27.99
C GLN A 132 5.50 -25.23 -28.61
N ASP A 133 5.33 -25.14 -29.93
CA ASP A 133 4.32 -25.91 -30.68
C ASP A 133 2.89 -25.77 -30.11
N GLY A 134 2.55 -24.57 -29.61
CA GLY A 134 1.26 -24.28 -28.99
C GLY A 134 1.10 -24.78 -27.53
N VAL A 135 2.09 -25.51 -27.00
CA VAL A 135 2.06 -26.13 -25.68
C VAL A 135 2.93 -25.33 -24.70
N ILE A 136 2.42 -25.12 -23.48
CA ILE A 136 3.15 -24.43 -22.42
C ILE A 136 4.31 -25.33 -21.95
N LEU A 137 5.53 -24.85 -22.14
CA LEU A 137 6.73 -25.46 -21.57
C LEU A 137 6.83 -25.18 -20.07
N GLU A 138 6.67 -23.90 -19.72
CA GLU A 138 6.76 -23.42 -18.35
C GLU A 138 6.19 -21.99 -18.22
N SER A 139 5.92 -21.58 -16.98
CA SER A 139 5.48 -20.21 -16.67
C SER A 139 6.01 -19.73 -15.33
N LEU A 140 6.14 -18.42 -15.14
CA LEU A 140 6.56 -17.86 -13.84
C LEU A 140 5.54 -18.12 -12.73
N ILE A 141 4.25 -18.11 -13.08
CA ILE A 141 3.16 -18.34 -12.13
C ILE A 141 2.24 -19.43 -12.70
N HIS A 142 2.16 -20.56 -12.00
CA HIS A 142 1.20 -21.60 -12.34
C HIS A 142 -0.20 -21.19 -11.86
N VAL A 143 -1.21 -21.33 -12.73
CA VAL A 143 -2.61 -21.01 -12.44
C VAL A 143 -3.44 -22.29 -12.58
N SER A 144 -3.88 -22.83 -11.44
CA SER A 144 -4.75 -24.00 -11.41
C SER A 144 -6.21 -23.66 -11.67
N PRO A 145 -7.07 -24.63 -12.04
CA PRO A 145 -8.51 -24.43 -12.20
C PRO A 145 -9.22 -23.92 -10.92
N LEU A 146 -8.62 -24.16 -9.75
CA LEU A 146 -9.11 -23.63 -8.47
C LEU A 146 -8.84 -22.12 -8.30
N MET A 147 -7.76 -21.62 -8.92
CA MET A 147 -7.38 -20.20 -8.87
C MET A 147 -8.09 -19.37 -9.95
N ASN A 148 -8.31 -19.96 -11.11
CA ASN A 148 -9.03 -19.33 -12.21
C ASN A 148 -9.84 -20.41 -12.96
N ARG A 149 -11.18 -20.25 -13.00
CA ARG A 149 -12.08 -21.21 -13.65
C ARG A 149 -12.09 -21.09 -15.17
N GLU A 150 -11.74 -19.92 -15.70
CA GLU A 150 -11.79 -19.64 -17.14
C GLU A 150 -10.53 -20.08 -17.87
N ARG A 151 -9.36 -20.02 -17.19
CA ARG A 151 -8.08 -20.30 -17.84
C ARG A 151 -7.06 -20.87 -16.87
N SER A 152 -6.48 -22.00 -17.22
CA SER A 152 -5.39 -22.64 -16.46
C SER A 152 -4.06 -22.45 -17.17
N ILE A 153 -2.98 -22.21 -16.40
CA ILE A 153 -1.63 -22.03 -16.93
C ILE A 153 -0.70 -22.98 -16.18
N SER A 154 -0.34 -24.09 -16.84
CA SER A 154 0.57 -25.10 -16.29
C SER A 154 1.30 -25.82 -17.41
N PRO A 155 2.50 -26.37 -17.18
CA PRO A 155 3.22 -27.13 -18.18
C PRO A 155 2.39 -28.23 -18.81
N LYS A 156 2.58 -28.46 -20.10
CA LYS A 156 1.90 -29.45 -20.96
C LYS A 156 0.44 -29.12 -21.32
N LEU A 157 -0.11 -28.00 -20.88
CA LEU A 157 -1.40 -27.50 -21.38
C LEU A 157 -1.19 -26.69 -22.67
N ASN A 158 -2.21 -26.65 -23.53
CA ASN A 158 -2.19 -25.73 -24.65
C ASN A 158 -2.27 -24.28 -24.15
N TYR A 159 -1.52 -23.41 -24.80
CA TYR A 159 -1.60 -21.98 -24.52
C TYR A 159 -2.81 -21.37 -25.22
N GLU A 160 -3.62 -20.69 -24.48
CA GLU A 160 -4.74 -19.90 -24.97
C GLU A 160 -4.55 -18.44 -24.56
N LEU A 161 -4.90 -17.51 -25.44
CA LEU A 161 -4.89 -16.08 -25.11
C LEU A 161 -5.96 -15.76 -24.04
N PRO A 162 -5.73 -14.75 -23.20
CA PRO A 162 -6.77 -14.25 -22.31
C PRO A 162 -8.04 -13.86 -23.08
N PRO A 163 -9.23 -14.04 -22.50
CA PRO A 163 -10.48 -13.59 -23.12
C PRO A 163 -10.45 -12.08 -23.40
N ASN A 164 -10.75 -11.67 -24.63
CA ASN A 164 -10.70 -10.26 -25.03
C ASN A 164 -12.03 -9.71 -25.58
N ALA A 165 -13.14 -10.43 -25.42
CA ALA A 165 -14.47 -10.02 -25.88
C ALA A 165 -14.51 -9.61 -27.38
N ASN A 166 -13.75 -10.27 -28.25
CA ASN A 166 -13.64 -10.01 -29.71
C ASN A 166 -13.17 -8.59 -30.11
N ARG A 167 -12.51 -7.88 -29.19
CA ARG A 167 -11.92 -6.58 -29.51
C ARG A 167 -10.68 -6.72 -30.38
N VAL A 168 -10.43 -5.69 -31.17
CA VAL A 168 -9.35 -5.68 -32.17
C VAL A 168 -8.31 -4.59 -31.87
N SER A 169 -7.13 -4.70 -32.48
CA SER A 169 -6.09 -3.66 -32.39
C SER A 169 -6.41 -2.52 -33.35
N LEU A 170 -6.39 -1.28 -32.86
CA LEU A 170 -6.50 -0.09 -33.69
C LEU A 170 -5.39 -0.03 -34.77
N MET A 171 -4.23 -0.62 -34.47
CA MET A 171 -3.05 -0.58 -35.37
C MET A 171 -3.25 -1.37 -36.66
N ASP A 172 -4.18 -2.33 -36.70
CA ASP A 172 -4.37 -3.25 -37.82
C ASP A 172 -5.31 -2.72 -38.88
N PHE A 173 -6.05 -1.61 -38.62
CA PHE A 173 -7.11 -1.11 -39.50
C PHE A 173 -6.74 0.20 -40.19
N ASP A 174 -7.19 0.37 -41.43
CA ASP A 174 -7.11 1.65 -42.14
C ASP A 174 -8.30 2.57 -41.78
N TYR A 175 -8.31 3.77 -42.36
CA TYR A 175 -9.34 4.77 -42.07
C TYR A 175 -10.76 4.28 -42.42
N GLU A 176 -10.94 3.67 -43.60
CA GLU A 176 -12.26 3.18 -44.05
C GLU A 176 -12.74 2.01 -43.20
N GLU A 177 -11.85 1.13 -42.82
CA GLU A 177 -12.16 0.01 -41.93
C GLU A 177 -12.57 0.49 -40.52
N ILE A 178 -11.85 1.46 -39.92
CA ILE A 178 -12.23 2.09 -38.66
C ILE A 178 -13.63 2.70 -38.76
N LYS A 179 -13.92 3.45 -39.84
CA LYS A 179 -15.23 4.07 -40.07
C LYS A 179 -16.34 3.01 -40.18
N ASN A 180 -16.10 1.94 -40.88
CA ASN A 180 -17.04 0.83 -41.03
C ASN A 180 -17.32 0.13 -39.70
N LEU A 181 -16.30 -0.12 -38.86
CA LEU A 181 -16.45 -0.69 -37.55
C LEU A 181 -17.31 0.19 -36.62
N LEU A 182 -17.08 1.51 -36.63
CA LEU A 182 -17.89 2.45 -35.85
C LEU A 182 -19.35 2.51 -36.34
N THR A 183 -19.56 2.52 -37.65
CA THR A 183 -20.91 2.59 -38.24
C THR A 183 -21.71 1.31 -38.01
N SER A 184 -21.05 0.15 -37.96
CA SER A 184 -21.68 -1.16 -37.74
C SER A 184 -21.89 -1.47 -36.25
N PHE A 185 -21.39 -0.65 -35.34
CA PHE A 185 -21.59 -0.85 -33.90
C PHE A 185 -23.03 -0.53 -33.53
N GLY A 186 -23.61 -1.39 -32.67
CA GLY A 186 -24.98 -1.24 -32.18
C GLY A 186 -25.16 -0.15 -31.13
N ASP A 187 -26.01 -0.39 -30.16
CA ASP A 187 -26.34 0.57 -29.10
C ASP A 187 -25.17 0.78 -28.11
N GLY A 188 -24.97 2.03 -27.70
CA GLY A 188 -24.00 2.41 -26.70
C GLY A 188 -23.53 3.86 -26.84
N THR A 189 -22.81 4.36 -25.83
CA THR A 189 -22.19 5.69 -25.93
C THR A 189 -20.93 5.64 -26.80
N VAL A 190 -20.50 6.79 -27.30
CA VAL A 190 -19.29 6.90 -28.13
C VAL A 190 -18.07 6.30 -27.43
N GLN A 191 -17.87 6.61 -26.15
CA GLN A 191 -16.75 6.06 -25.38
C GLN A 191 -16.88 4.54 -25.15
N GLN A 192 -18.10 4.02 -24.98
CA GLN A 192 -18.35 2.57 -24.85
C GLN A 192 -18.06 1.85 -26.16
N SER A 193 -18.48 2.42 -27.29
CA SER A 193 -18.24 1.87 -28.63
C SER A 193 -16.75 1.74 -28.93
N ILE A 194 -15.98 2.79 -28.71
CA ILE A 194 -14.53 2.76 -28.92
C ILE A 194 -13.88 1.64 -28.08
N ARG A 195 -14.25 1.52 -26.81
CA ARG A 195 -13.70 0.50 -25.90
C ARG A 195 -14.21 -0.92 -26.17
N ALA A 196 -15.38 -1.05 -26.78
CA ALA A 196 -15.93 -2.35 -27.18
C ALA A 196 -15.31 -2.86 -28.48
N ILE A 197 -15.00 -1.97 -29.42
CA ILE A 197 -14.38 -2.31 -30.70
C ILE A 197 -12.87 -2.50 -30.54
N PHE A 198 -12.18 -1.53 -29.93
CA PHE A 198 -10.72 -1.49 -29.90
C PHE A 198 -10.14 -1.83 -28.52
N ASN A 199 -9.12 -2.66 -28.52
CA ASN A 199 -8.33 -2.93 -27.33
C ASN A 199 -7.42 -1.75 -26.95
N GLY A 200 -7.04 -1.72 -25.69
CA GLY A 200 -5.90 -0.96 -25.20
C GLY A 200 -6.15 0.50 -24.86
N PHE A 201 -7.36 1.03 -25.02
CA PHE A 201 -7.65 2.42 -24.69
C PHE A 201 -7.62 2.70 -23.19
N GLY A 202 -6.62 3.47 -22.75
CA GLY A 202 -6.62 4.15 -21.46
C GLY A 202 -7.50 5.41 -21.50
N LYS A 203 -7.98 5.84 -20.32
CA LYS A 203 -8.83 7.03 -20.23
C LYS A 203 -8.18 8.29 -20.87
N PRO A 204 -6.88 8.62 -20.64
CA PRO A 204 -6.28 9.82 -21.20
C PRO A 204 -6.28 9.87 -22.74
N LEU A 205 -6.00 8.72 -23.41
CA LEU A 205 -6.01 8.65 -24.87
C LEU A 205 -7.43 8.65 -25.45
N LEU A 206 -8.39 8.08 -24.72
CA LEU A 206 -9.80 8.15 -25.10
C LEU A 206 -10.31 9.60 -25.03
N ASP A 207 -10.03 10.29 -23.92
CA ASP A 207 -10.41 11.70 -23.72
C ASP A 207 -9.78 12.59 -24.84
N GLU A 208 -8.55 12.29 -25.26
CA GLU A 208 -7.86 12.98 -26.37
C GLU A 208 -8.57 12.79 -27.72
N VAL A 209 -8.99 11.55 -28.03
CA VAL A 209 -9.75 11.25 -29.26
C VAL A 209 -11.08 12.00 -29.27
N LEU A 210 -11.82 11.96 -28.18
CA LEU A 210 -13.11 12.64 -28.06
C LEU A 210 -12.95 14.15 -28.20
N TRP A 211 -11.93 14.73 -27.58
CA TRP A 211 -11.63 16.14 -27.71
C TRP A 211 -11.27 16.52 -29.15
N THR A 212 -10.41 15.73 -29.82
CA THR A 212 -10.02 15.95 -31.21
C THR A 212 -11.22 15.87 -32.17
N ALA A 213 -12.14 14.95 -31.86
CA ALA A 213 -13.38 14.78 -32.64
C ALA A 213 -14.45 15.82 -32.28
N ASN A 214 -14.24 16.61 -31.24
CA ASN A 214 -15.23 17.55 -30.66
C ASN A 214 -16.57 16.88 -30.35
N LEU A 215 -16.50 15.70 -29.69
CA LEU A 215 -17.66 14.89 -29.31
C LEU A 215 -17.73 14.71 -27.79
N ASP A 216 -18.97 14.61 -27.27
CA ASP A 216 -19.20 14.15 -25.91
C ASP A 216 -19.15 12.61 -25.89
N GLY A 217 -18.33 12.04 -25.02
CA GLY A 217 -18.21 10.59 -24.90
C GLY A 217 -19.47 9.89 -24.40
N ASP A 218 -20.38 10.59 -23.75
CA ASP A 218 -21.63 10.09 -23.21
C ASP A 218 -22.81 10.16 -24.20
N GLU A 219 -22.63 10.82 -25.38
CA GLU A 219 -23.60 10.78 -26.46
C GLU A 219 -23.76 9.38 -27.03
N SER A 220 -24.96 9.03 -27.51
CA SER A 220 -25.20 7.76 -28.19
C SER A 220 -24.51 7.73 -29.56
N ILE A 221 -23.79 6.67 -29.89
CA ILE A 221 -23.14 6.52 -31.22
C ILE A 221 -24.16 6.51 -32.36
N THR A 222 -25.37 6.03 -32.09
CA THR A 222 -26.46 5.97 -33.08
C THR A 222 -27.04 7.33 -33.40
N ASP A 223 -26.85 8.33 -32.54
CA ASP A 223 -27.37 9.69 -32.74
C ASP A 223 -26.38 10.59 -33.49
N LEU A 224 -25.14 10.10 -33.71
CA LEU A 224 -24.13 10.84 -34.44
C LEU A 224 -24.50 10.98 -35.92
N SER A 225 -24.33 12.18 -36.45
CA SER A 225 -24.44 12.41 -37.91
C SER A 225 -23.31 11.70 -38.68
N PRO A 226 -23.48 11.43 -39.98
CA PRO A 226 -22.41 10.86 -40.81
C PRO A 226 -21.10 11.65 -40.76
N ASP A 227 -21.17 12.99 -40.64
CA ASP A 227 -20.00 13.87 -40.55
C ASP A 227 -19.30 13.76 -39.18
N GLN A 228 -20.06 13.55 -38.13
CA GLN A 228 -19.50 13.32 -36.80
C GLN A 228 -18.81 11.94 -36.70
N LEU A 229 -19.41 10.89 -37.27
CA LEU A 229 -18.78 9.57 -37.39
C LEU A 229 -17.49 9.61 -38.19
N ASP A 230 -17.49 10.37 -39.29
CA ASP A 230 -16.30 10.59 -40.11
C ASP A 230 -15.18 11.30 -39.34
N THR A 231 -15.53 12.34 -38.61
CA THR A 231 -14.59 13.07 -37.73
C THR A 231 -14.02 12.17 -36.61
N LEU A 232 -14.84 11.30 -36.03
CA LEU A 232 -14.40 10.33 -35.01
C LEU A 232 -13.43 9.31 -35.61
N ALA A 233 -13.76 8.74 -36.79
CA ALA A 233 -12.89 7.79 -37.48
C ALA A 233 -11.54 8.44 -37.86
N LYS A 234 -11.56 9.71 -38.31
CA LYS A 234 -10.37 10.50 -38.60
C LYS A 234 -9.52 10.72 -37.36
N SER A 235 -10.12 11.07 -36.21
CA SER A 235 -9.41 11.27 -34.94
C SER A 235 -8.73 9.98 -34.45
N LEU A 236 -9.38 8.82 -34.59
CA LEU A 236 -8.79 7.51 -34.30
C LEU A 236 -7.63 7.16 -35.23
N TYR A 237 -7.77 7.45 -36.52
CA TYR A 237 -6.71 7.22 -37.50
C TYR A 237 -5.50 8.14 -37.25
N GLU A 238 -5.73 9.41 -36.91
CA GLU A 238 -4.68 10.36 -36.53
C GLU A 238 -3.97 9.93 -35.24
N LEU A 239 -4.71 9.40 -34.25
CA LEU A 239 -4.11 8.81 -33.05
C LEU A 239 -3.19 7.64 -33.42
N LYS A 240 -3.63 6.73 -34.29
CA LYS A 240 -2.79 5.63 -34.79
C LYS A 240 -1.48 6.16 -35.42
N ALA A 241 -1.57 7.15 -36.30
CA ALA A 241 -0.40 7.75 -36.93
C ALA A 241 0.55 8.38 -35.88
N LYS A 242 0.03 9.15 -34.93
CA LYS A 242 0.82 9.72 -33.82
C LYS A 242 1.55 8.64 -33.04
N LEU A 243 0.90 7.51 -32.70
CA LEU A 243 1.52 6.40 -31.99
C LEU A 243 2.61 5.72 -32.83
N GLN A 244 2.40 5.54 -34.12
CA GLN A 244 3.39 4.94 -35.03
C GLN A 244 4.66 5.79 -35.18
N ASP A 245 4.53 7.12 -35.14
CA ASP A 245 5.65 8.07 -35.23
C ASP A 245 6.28 8.38 -33.88
N SER A 246 5.65 7.96 -32.79
CA SER A 246 6.10 8.27 -31.44
C SER A 246 7.31 7.45 -31.02
N HIS A 247 8.15 8.09 -30.21
CA HIS A 247 9.27 7.49 -29.50
C HIS A 247 9.32 8.07 -28.07
N GLY A 248 9.71 7.26 -27.09
CA GLY A 248 9.83 7.69 -25.71
C GLY A 248 8.49 7.82 -24.95
N LEU A 249 8.53 8.45 -23.80
CA LEU A 249 7.38 8.61 -22.92
C LEU A 249 7.39 9.96 -22.21
N LEU A 250 6.22 10.56 -22.09
CA LEU A 250 5.97 11.77 -21.32
C LEU A 250 5.24 11.44 -20.03
N THR A 251 5.70 11.99 -18.91
CA THR A 251 4.88 12.09 -17.71
C THR A 251 4.17 13.44 -17.74
N LEU A 252 2.86 13.38 -17.73
CA LEU A 252 1.95 14.51 -17.89
C LEU A 252 1.20 14.77 -16.58
N ILE A 253 0.77 16.01 -16.38
CA ILE A 253 -0.09 16.40 -15.26
C ILE A 253 -1.19 17.34 -15.73
N ASN A 254 -2.42 17.10 -15.30
CA ASN A 254 -3.53 18.01 -15.56
C ASN A 254 -3.74 19.03 -14.43
N GLU A 255 -4.69 19.95 -14.59
CA GLU A 255 -5.02 20.99 -13.60
C GLU A 255 -5.46 20.42 -12.25
N ASN A 256 -6.03 19.22 -12.23
CA ASN A 256 -6.46 18.52 -11.02
C ASN A 256 -5.32 17.67 -10.38
N ASN A 257 -4.06 17.94 -10.74
CA ASN A 257 -2.87 17.20 -10.29
C ASN A 257 -2.89 15.69 -10.59
N LYS A 258 -3.71 15.22 -11.53
CA LYS A 258 -3.71 13.83 -11.97
C LYS A 258 -2.58 13.61 -12.97
N LYS A 259 -1.76 12.59 -12.72
CA LYS A 259 -0.67 12.18 -13.62
C LYS A 259 -1.18 11.21 -14.69
N ALA A 260 -0.70 11.41 -15.91
CA ALA A 260 -0.89 10.50 -17.04
C ALA A 260 0.47 10.20 -17.69
N HIS A 261 0.52 9.13 -18.46
CA HIS A 261 1.69 8.75 -19.25
C HIS A 261 1.24 8.56 -20.69
N ALA A 262 1.90 9.22 -21.64
CA ALA A 262 1.61 9.12 -23.06
C ALA A 262 2.90 9.35 -23.85
N THR A 263 2.90 8.98 -25.12
CA THR A 263 4.05 9.12 -26.02
C THR A 263 4.09 10.48 -26.74
N PHE A 264 3.06 11.29 -26.56
CA PHE A 264 2.94 12.65 -27.06
C PHE A 264 2.12 13.51 -26.09
N THR A 265 2.13 14.83 -26.28
CA THR A 265 1.40 15.77 -25.43
C THR A 265 -0.10 15.64 -25.62
N LEU A 266 -0.84 15.50 -24.51
CA LEU A 266 -2.30 15.43 -24.50
C LEU A 266 -2.91 16.81 -24.22
N HIS A 267 -4.12 17.02 -24.72
CA HIS A 267 -4.93 18.18 -24.41
C HIS A 267 -5.17 18.26 -22.88
N ASN A 268 -5.23 19.46 -22.32
CA ASN A 268 -5.40 19.71 -20.87
C ASN A 268 -4.29 19.12 -19.95
N TYR A 269 -3.15 18.71 -20.51
CA TYR A 269 -2.02 18.23 -19.74
C TYR A 269 -0.77 19.07 -20.00
N LYS A 270 0.04 19.24 -18.93
CA LYS A 270 1.38 19.85 -19.02
C LYS A 270 2.44 18.77 -18.86
N VAL A 271 3.53 18.88 -19.60
CA VAL A 271 4.67 17.96 -19.49
C VAL A 271 5.40 18.21 -18.18
N LEU A 272 5.52 17.19 -17.33
CA LEU A 272 6.33 17.20 -16.11
C LEU A 272 7.73 16.66 -16.37
N LYS A 273 7.82 15.58 -17.14
CA LYS A 273 9.08 14.91 -17.43
C LYS A 273 8.99 14.19 -18.77
N GLU A 274 10.09 14.21 -19.50
CA GLU A 274 10.27 13.52 -20.76
C GLU A 274 11.36 12.46 -20.64
N TYR A 275 11.14 11.30 -21.27
CA TYR A 275 12.07 10.20 -21.35
C TYR A 275 12.32 9.86 -22.81
N SER A 276 13.58 9.59 -23.15
CA SER A 276 13.97 9.26 -24.53
C SER A 276 13.46 7.89 -24.98
N THR A 277 13.19 6.97 -24.04
CA THR A 277 12.61 5.66 -24.30
C THR A 277 11.57 5.31 -23.23
N ILE A 278 10.62 4.42 -23.57
CA ILE A 278 9.64 3.91 -22.60
C ILE A 278 10.34 3.03 -21.56
N SER A 279 11.35 2.28 -21.96
CA SER A 279 12.19 1.47 -21.06
C SER A 279 12.83 2.30 -19.96
N GLU A 280 13.38 3.48 -20.27
CA GLU A 280 13.98 4.39 -19.29
C GLU A 280 12.95 4.85 -18.25
N ALA A 281 11.75 5.21 -18.67
CA ALA A 281 10.66 5.61 -17.79
C ALA A 281 10.22 4.47 -16.85
N LEU A 282 10.09 3.26 -17.39
CA LEU A 282 9.73 2.06 -16.62
C LEU A 282 10.83 1.68 -15.62
N GLU A 283 12.11 1.70 -16.04
CA GLU A 283 13.25 1.42 -15.16
C GLU A 283 13.25 2.37 -13.97
N GLU A 284 13.14 3.67 -14.20
CA GLU A 284 13.11 4.67 -13.12
C GLU A 284 11.90 4.46 -12.19
N SER A 285 10.72 4.23 -12.75
CA SER A 285 9.52 3.98 -11.96
C SER A 285 9.65 2.76 -11.06
N ILE A 286 10.20 1.66 -11.57
CA ILE A 286 10.37 0.41 -10.83
C ILE A 286 11.48 0.53 -9.79
N HIS A 287 12.59 1.19 -10.10
CA HIS A 287 13.64 1.47 -9.13
C HIS A 287 13.12 2.30 -7.95
N ASN A 288 12.33 3.33 -8.22
CA ASN A 288 11.69 4.13 -7.18
C ASN A 288 10.76 3.27 -6.32
N THR A 289 9.93 2.43 -6.93
CA THR A 289 9.00 1.53 -6.21
C THR A 289 9.75 0.46 -5.40
N LYS A 290 10.78 -0.19 -5.96
CA LYS A 290 11.59 -1.19 -5.24
C LYS A 290 12.35 -0.58 -4.06
N SER A 291 12.92 0.63 -4.20
CA SER A 291 13.60 1.32 -3.10
C SER A 291 12.64 1.66 -1.96
N ILE A 292 11.40 2.01 -2.27
CA ILE A 292 10.32 2.23 -1.31
C ILE A 292 10.03 0.92 -0.57
N HIS A 293 9.69 -0.16 -1.27
CA HIS A 293 9.36 -1.44 -0.65
C HIS A 293 10.47 -2.06 0.21
N THR A 294 11.75 -1.83 -0.14
CA THR A 294 12.87 -2.33 0.66
C THR A 294 13.05 -1.52 1.94
N ALA A 295 12.92 -0.19 1.83
CA ALA A 295 12.98 0.71 2.99
C ALA A 295 11.79 0.51 3.94
N ASP A 296 10.60 0.23 3.40
CA ASP A 296 9.40 -0.12 4.15
C ASP A 296 9.61 -1.37 4.99
N LYS A 297 10.04 -2.46 4.38
CA LYS A 297 10.24 -3.75 5.06
C LYS A 297 11.28 -3.69 6.17
N GLU A 298 12.36 -2.91 5.98
CA GLU A 298 13.35 -2.70 7.03
C GLU A 298 12.75 -1.96 8.22
N LEU A 299 12.02 -0.88 7.95
CA LEU A 299 11.39 -0.06 8.98
C LEU A 299 10.26 -0.82 9.70
N GLU A 300 9.44 -1.56 8.97
CA GLU A 300 8.42 -2.48 9.51
C GLU A 300 9.03 -3.51 10.48
N LYS A 301 10.15 -4.13 10.09
CA LYS A 301 10.86 -5.10 10.94
C LYS A 301 11.35 -4.48 12.24
N ILE A 302 11.92 -3.28 12.18
CA ILE A 302 12.38 -2.55 13.36
C ILE A 302 11.21 -2.19 14.28
N LEU A 303 10.12 -1.66 13.72
CA LEU A 303 8.93 -1.29 14.48
C LEU A 303 8.24 -2.50 15.11
N THR A 304 8.08 -3.59 14.37
CA THR A 304 7.50 -4.84 14.88
C THR A 304 8.32 -5.39 16.05
N ALA A 305 9.65 -5.36 15.94
CA ALA A 305 10.53 -5.76 17.05
C ALA A 305 10.40 -4.82 18.26
N ALA A 306 10.26 -3.51 18.03
CA ALA A 306 10.07 -2.52 19.10
C ALA A 306 8.71 -2.70 19.79
N ILE A 307 7.64 -2.95 19.04
CA ILE A 307 6.30 -3.25 19.57
C ILE A 307 6.36 -4.49 20.46
N LYS A 308 6.90 -5.60 19.94
CA LYS A 308 7.01 -6.87 20.70
C LYS A 308 7.80 -6.69 22.00
N LYS A 309 8.90 -5.94 21.97
CA LYS A 309 9.69 -5.64 23.17
C LYS A 309 8.89 -4.86 24.20
N GLU A 310 8.11 -3.87 23.78
CA GLU A 310 7.29 -3.07 24.69
C GLU A 310 6.08 -3.86 25.22
N GLU A 311 5.47 -4.74 24.41
CA GLU A 311 4.38 -5.63 24.83
C GLU A 311 4.85 -6.61 25.93
N VAL A 312 6.05 -7.18 25.79
CA VAL A 312 6.66 -8.03 26.85
C VAL A 312 6.90 -7.22 28.12
N ARG A 313 7.38 -5.98 28.01
CA ARG A 313 7.55 -5.08 29.15
C ARG A 313 6.21 -4.75 29.80
N HIS A 314 5.20 -4.44 29.01
CA HIS A 314 3.83 -4.16 29.48
C HIS A 314 3.27 -5.33 30.28
N GLN A 315 3.37 -6.56 29.76
CA GLN A 315 2.91 -7.76 30.45
C GLN A 315 3.65 -7.95 31.78
N LYS A 316 4.97 -7.78 31.79
CA LYS A 316 5.76 -7.88 33.05
C LYS A 316 5.32 -6.87 34.09
N ILE A 317 5.03 -5.62 33.72
CA ILE A 317 4.51 -4.61 34.66
C ILE A 317 3.14 -5.04 35.22
N LYS A 318 2.28 -5.57 34.35
CA LYS A 318 0.96 -6.07 34.72
C LYS A 318 1.06 -7.23 35.74
N ASP A 319 1.90 -8.21 35.46
CA ASP A 319 2.15 -9.35 36.38
C ASP A 319 2.70 -8.87 37.71
N GLU A 320 3.58 -7.86 37.70
CA GLU A 320 4.11 -7.23 38.92
C GLU A 320 3.08 -6.45 39.73
N LEU A 321 2.03 -5.92 39.08
CA LEU A 321 0.91 -5.26 39.75
C LEU A 321 -0.06 -6.27 40.37
N ASP A 322 -0.27 -7.44 39.74
CA ASP A 322 -1.12 -8.50 40.27
C ASP A 322 -0.58 -9.04 41.62
N ASP A 323 0.75 -9.00 41.84
CA ASP A 323 1.38 -9.35 43.14
C ASP A 323 1.07 -8.35 44.25
N THR A 324 0.42 -7.21 43.97
CA THR A 324 0.08 -6.21 44.99
C THR A 324 -1.21 -6.54 45.77
N ASN A 325 -1.93 -7.61 45.42
CA ASN A 325 -3.20 -8.03 46.04
C ASN A 325 -3.13 -8.25 47.59
N LYS A 326 -1.91 -8.41 48.14
CA LYS A 326 -1.68 -8.55 49.59
C LYS A 326 -1.64 -7.21 50.35
N MET A 327 -1.79 -6.09 49.64
CA MET A 327 -1.65 -4.75 50.23
C MET A 327 -2.67 -4.51 51.34
N ASP A 328 -3.94 -4.78 51.08
CA ASP A 328 -5.02 -4.59 52.06
C ASP A 328 -4.89 -5.53 53.26
N THR A 329 -4.43 -6.76 53.03
CA THR A 329 -4.11 -7.71 54.10
C THR A 329 -3.00 -7.19 55.00
N TYR A 330 -1.92 -6.64 54.43
CA TYR A 330 -0.84 -6.09 55.25
C TYR A 330 -1.26 -4.84 56.05
N LYS A 331 -2.11 -4.00 55.44
CA LYS A 331 -2.71 -2.87 56.16
C LYS A 331 -3.56 -3.37 57.32
N LEU A 332 -4.46 -4.32 57.09
CA LEU A 332 -5.33 -4.93 58.11
C LEU A 332 -4.53 -5.55 59.24
N TYR A 333 -3.47 -6.32 58.93
CA TYR A 333 -2.58 -6.90 59.94
C TYR A 333 -1.89 -5.81 60.79
N GLY A 334 -1.41 -4.74 60.11
CA GLY A 334 -0.83 -3.59 60.78
C GLY A 334 -1.82 -2.91 61.75
N ASP A 335 -3.05 -2.63 61.26
CA ASP A 335 -4.10 -1.98 62.06
C ASP A 335 -4.47 -2.81 63.29
N ILE A 336 -4.71 -4.14 63.12
CA ILE A 336 -5.08 -5.04 64.25
C ILE A 336 -3.95 -5.16 65.25
N LEU A 337 -2.68 -5.28 64.87
CA LEU A 337 -1.54 -5.35 65.75
C LEU A 337 -1.36 -4.04 66.55
N MET A 338 -1.57 -2.88 65.91
CA MET A 338 -1.48 -1.59 66.60
C MET A 338 -2.61 -1.34 67.61
N ILE A 339 -3.83 -1.79 67.31
CA ILE A 339 -4.96 -1.77 68.25
C ILE A 339 -4.61 -2.61 69.47
N ASN A 340 -3.91 -3.74 69.34
CA ASN A 340 -3.53 -4.68 70.36
C ASN A 340 -2.08 -4.48 70.88
N ALA A 341 -1.53 -3.26 70.78
CA ALA A 341 -0.15 -2.91 71.12
C ALA A 341 0.25 -3.22 72.58
N HIS A 342 -0.73 -3.37 73.44
CA HIS A 342 -0.53 -3.68 74.91
C HIS A 342 -0.18 -5.15 75.13
N LEU A 343 -0.37 -6.05 74.18
CA LEU A 343 -0.08 -7.47 74.28
C LEU A 343 1.43 -7.71 74.26
N GLN A 344 1.90 -8.59 75.16
CA GLN A 344 3.29 -9.05 75.17
C GLN A 344 3.35 -10.44 74.54
N VAL A 345 4.17 -10.58 73.48
CA VAL A 345 4.41 -11.85 72.79
C VAL A 345 5.90 -12.13 72.83
N GLN A 346 6.28 -13.33 73.27
CA GLN A 346 7.67 -13.78 73.22
C GLN A 346 7.84 -14.97 72.29
N TYR A 347 8.59 -14.76 71.20
CA TYR A 347 9.01 -15.80 70.27
C TYR A 347 7.89 -16.58 69.56
N GLU A 348 6.67 -16.04 69.48
CA GLU A 348 5.55 -16.68 68.78
C GLU A 348 5.64 -16.45 67.29
N PRO A 349 5.41 -17.48 66.39
CA PRO A 349 5.44 -17.34 64.96
C PRO A 349 4.16 -16.70 64.38
N SER A 350 3.07 -16.66 65.13
CA SER A 350 1.78 -16.05 64.80
C SER A 350 0.94 -15.74 66.00
N ILE A 351 -0.03 -14.84 65.88
CA ILE A 351 -1.02 -14.52 66.90
C ILE A 351 -2.42 -14.58 66.33
N GLN A 352 -3.39 -15.05 67.08
CA GLN A 352 -4.81 -15.00 66.71
C GLN A 352 -5.48 -13.83 67.41
N LEU A 353 -6.00 -12.89 66.65
CA LEU A 353 -6.68 -11.69 67.16
C LEU A 353 -8.02 -11.51 66.43
N PRO A 354 -9.04 -10.99 67.15
CA PRO A 354 -10.32 -10.68 66.55
C PRO A 354 -10.16 -9.53 65.51
N ASN A 355 -10.81 -9.67 64.40
CA ASN A 355 -10.89 -8.60 63.41
C ASN A 355 -11.92 -7.57 63.89
N LEU A 356 -11.48 -6.60 64.65
CA LEU A 356 -12.32 -5.52 65.16
C LEU A 356 -12.81 -4.52 64.15
N LEU A 357 -12.38 -4.69 62.86
CA LEU A 357 -12.78 -3.86 61.73
C LEU A 357 -13.87 -4.52 60.87
N SER A 358 -14.26 -5.77 61.18
CA SER A 358 -15.41 -6.45 60.58
C SER A 358 -16.56 -6.60 61.55
N GLU A 359 -17.81 -6.60 61.05
CA GLU A 359 -19.02 -6.74 61.87
C GLU A 359 -19.10 -8.13 62.53
N ASP A 360 -18.49 -9.16 61.95
CA ASP A 360 -18.56 -10.55 62.42
C ASP A 360 -17.47 -10.92 63.40
N GLY A 361 -16.46 -10.07 63.62
CA GLY A 361 -15.39 -10.29 64.62
C GLY A 361 -14.55 -11.56 64.40
N GLU A 362 -14.43 -12.05 63.15
CA GLU A 362 -13.67 -13.25 62.82
C GLU A 362 -12.25 -13.23 63.39
N LEU A 363 -11.77 -14.39 63.89
CA LEU A 363 -10.40 -14.54 64.38
C LEU A 363 -9.44 -14.63 63.19
N LEU A 364 -8.53 -13.67 63.11
CA LEU A 364 -7.46 -13.63 62.09
C LEU A 364 -6.16 -14.16 62.68
N THR A 365 -5.53 -15.09 61.96
CA THR A 365 -4.18 -15.57 62.30
C THR A 365 -3.17 -14.67 61.61
N ILE A 366 -2.45 -13.85 62.37
CA ILE A 366 -1.45 -12.90 61.88
C ILE A 366 -0.06 -13.49 62.07
N PRO A 367 0.72 -13.75 61.01
CA PRO A 367 2.11 -14.18 61.13
C PRO A 367 2.96 -13.09 61.78
N LEU A 368 3.83 -13.48 62.75
CA LEU A 368 4.74 -12.58 63.41
C LEU A 368 6.19 -12.90 63.13
N LYS A 369 7.04 -11.90 63.18
CA LYS A 369 8.49 -12.06 63.29
C LYS A 369 8.84 -12.29 64.76
N PRO A 370 9.35 -13.47 65.13
CA PRO A 370 9.52 -13.84 66.53
C PRO A 370 10.41 -12.93 67.39
N ASN A 371 11.32 -12.20 66.72
CA ASN A 371 12.26 -11.29 67.39
C ASN A 371 11.75 -9.85 67.55
N LEU A 372 10.52 -9.58 67.13
CA LEU A 372 9.90 -8.24 67.15
C LEU A 372 8.72 -8.23 68.15
N THR A 373 8.53 -7.12 68.82
CA THR A 373 7.34 -6.84 69.60
C THR A 373 6.09 -6.71 68.72
N ILE A 374 4.89 -6.72 69.28
CA ILE A 374 3.63 -6.50 68.61
C ILE A 374 3.67 -5.17 67.78
N VAL A 375 4.15 -4.10 68.43
CA VAL A 375 4.27 -2.77 67.79
C VAL A 375 5.25 -2.81 66.68
N GLU A 376 6.40 -3.44 66.81
CA GLU A 376 7.40 -3.55 65.75
C GLU A 376 6.90 -4.42 64.56
N ASN A 377 6.15 -5.49 64.81
CA ASN A 377 5.48 -6.28 63.83
C ASN A 377 4.42 -5.44 63.08
N GLY A 378 3.60 -4.65 63.75
CA GLY A 378 2.64 -3.73 63.19
C GLY A 378 3.32 -2.71 62.28
N GLN A 379 4.43 -2.10 62.72
CA GLN A 379 5.24 -1.17 61.92
C GLN A 379 5.87 -1.86 60.70
N TRP A 380 6.29 -3.13 60.85
CA TRP A 380 6.83 -3.91 59.75
C TRP A 380 5.76 -4.18 58.67
N TYR A 381 4.52 -4.51 59.05
CA TYR A 381 3.41 -4.65 58.11
C TYR A 381 3.06 -3.32 57.42
N TYR A 382 3.08 -2.19 58.10
CA TYR A 382 2.90 -0.88 57.47
C TYR A 382 4.03 -0.52 56.48
N LYS A 383 5.27 -0.94 56.75
CA LYS A 383 6.37 -0.80 55.78
C LYS A 383 6.11 -1.63 54.52
N LEU A 384 5.60 -2.86 54.65
CA LEU A 384 5.20 -3.71 53.53
C LEU A 384 4.05 -3.07 52.76
N TYR A 385 3.00 -2.61 53.44
CA TYR A 385 1.88 -1.89 52.84
C TYR A 385 2.35 -0.68 52.02
N THR A 386 3.16 0.18 52.62
CA THR A 386 3.68 1.39 51.95
C THR A 386 4.54 1.06 50.72
N LYS A 387 5.35 0.00 50.84
CA LYS A 387 6.16 -0.50 49.72
C LYS A 387 5.27 -0.96 48.56
N LEU A 388 4.23 -1.74 48.82
CA LEU A 388 3.30 -2.22 47.78
C LEU A 388 2.47 -1.07 47.20
N LYS A 389 1.98 -0.13 48.03
CA LYS A 389 1.24 1.05 47.61
C LYS A 389 2.06 1.92 46.61
N ASN A 390 3.33 2.19 46.96
CA ASN A 390 4.22 2.96 46.10
C ASN A 390 4.50 2.21 44.79
N ARG A 391 4.65 0.88 44.86
CA ARG A 391 4.82 0.02 43.67
C ARG A 391 3.58 0.06 42.79
N MET A 392 2.37 0.02 43.34
CA MET A 392 1.11 0.09 42.63
C MET A 392 0.99 1.42 41.84
N VAL A 393 1.16 2.56 42.54
CA VAL A 393 1.07 3.88 41.91
C VAL A 393 2.12 4.06 40.81
N SER A 394 3.36 3.65 41.06
CA SER A 394 4.43 3.71 40.07
C SER A 394 4.18 2.76 38.90
N GLY A 395 3.66 1.56 39.15
CA GLY A 395 3.35 0.55 38.16
C GLY A 395 2.20 0.96 37.25
N GLU A 396 1.13 1.52 37.79
CA GLU A 396 0.01 2.07 37.02
C GLU A 396 0.48 3.17 36.06
N TYR A 397 1.31 4.09 36.54
CA TYR A 397 1.91 5.12 35.70
C TYR A 397 2.75 4.52 34.57
N GLN A 398 3.60 3.53 34.87
CA GLN A 398 4.42 2.84 33.87
C GLN A 398 3.57 2.02 32.89
N LEU A 399 2.48 1.40 33.35
CA LEU A 399 1.55 0.65 32.51
C LEU A 399 0.89 1.56 31.48
N ASN A 400 0.35 2.71 31.90
CA ASN A 400 -0.25 3.71 31.04
C ASN A 400 0.77 4.27 30.04
N ALA A 401 1.99 4.57 30.48
CA ALA A 401 3.05 5.03 29.58
C ALA A 401 3.44 3.96 28.53
N SER A 402 3.47 2.68 28.93
CA SER A 402 3.74 1.56 28.03
C SER A 402 2.61 1.35 27.03
N THR A 403 1.34 1.46 27.44
CA THR A 403 0.17 1.40 26.56
C THR A 403 0.24 2.49 25.49
N THR A 404 0.40 3.75 25.90
CA THR A 404 0.53 4.88 24.97
C THR A 404 1.67 4.69 23.97
N LYS A 405 2.80 4.12 24.43
CA LYS A 405 3.95 3.85 23.57
C LYS A 405 3.67 2.73 22.55
N ILE A 406 2.98 1.66 22.96
CA ILE A 406 2.58 0.58 22.04
C ILE A 406 1.63 1.12 20.97
N GLU A 407 0.63 1.92 21.36
CA GLU A 407 -0.31 2.55 20.42
C GLU A 407 0.40 3.47 19.43
N TYR A 408 1.34 4.28 19.91
CA TYR A 408 2.16 5.14 19.05
C TYR A 408 3.02 4.35 18.07
N LEU A 409 3.69 3.28 18.50
CA LEU A 409 4.46 2.42 17.60
C LEU A 409 3.56 1.74 16.56
N LYS A 410 2.36 1.32 16.94
CA LYS A 410 1.36 0.73 16.03
C LYS A 410 0.83 1.76 15.03
N SER A 411 0.66 3.03 15.41
CA SER A 411 0.24 4.09 14.49
C SER A 411 1.32 4.42 13.46
N ILE A 412 2.60 4.42 13.85
CA ILE A 412 3.72 4.57 12.89
C ILE A 412 3.74 3.39 11.91
N LEU A 413 3.58 2.17 12.41
CA LEU A 413 3.53 0.98 11.55
C LEU A 413 2.38 1.03 10.56
N TYR A 414 1.22 1.53 10.97
CA TYR A 414 0.08 1.76 10.09
C TYR A 414 0.39 2.85 9.03
N SER A 415 1.05 3.93 9.42
CA SER A 415 1.45 5.01 8.50
C SER A 415 2.35 4.52 7.37
N ILE A 416 3.19 3.48 7.61
CA ILE A 416 3.99 2.85 6.55
C ILE A 416 3.07 2.22 5.48
N SER A 417 1.98 1.56 5.89
CA SER A 417 1.05 0.94 4.95
C SER A 417 0.31 1.95 4.06
N LEU A 418 0.23 3.21 4.48
CA LEU A 418 -0.36 4.32 3.72
C LEU A 418 0.67 5.08 2.87
N ALA A 419 1.97 4.82 3.06
CA ALA A 419 3.02 5.52 2.36
C ALA A 419 3.16 5.00 0.92
N THR A 420 2.80 5.84 -0.04
CA THR A 420 2.89 5.53 -1.48
C THR A 420 4.08 6.20 -2.17
N THR A 421 4.79 7.09 -1.48
CA THR A 421 5.92 7.86 -2.01
C THR A 421 7.14 7.77 -1.10
N ARG A 422 8.33 7.97 -1.68
CA ARG A 422 9.58 8.02 -0.93
C ARG A 422 9.59 9.15 0.10
N GLU A 423 9.00 10.27 -0.24
CA GLU A 423 8.87 11.43 0.65
C GLU A 423 8.07 11.07 1.91
N SER A 424 6.95 10.37 1.75
CA SER A 424 6.12 9.89 2.88
C SER A 424 6.92 8.97 3.81
N LEU A 425 7.75 8.08 3.26
CA LEU A 425 8.61 7.20 4.07
C LEU A 425 9.73 7.96 4.78
N GLU A 426 10.33 8.96 4.14
CA GLU A 426 11.35 9.79 4.77
C GLU A 426 10.76 10.62 5.93
N GLU A 427 9.51 11.08 5.83
CA GLU A 427 8.77 11.70 6.94
C GLU A 427 8.61 10.73 8.12
N ILE A 428 8.13 9.51 7.86
CA ILE A 428 7.97 8.47 8.88
C ILE A 428 9.33 8.07 9.48
N ARG A 429 10.36 7.94 8.65
CA ARG A 429 11.72 7.62 9.12
C ARG A 429 12.27 8.72 10.03
N LYS A 430 12.02 9.97 9.69
CA LYS A 430 12.39 11.12 10.54
C LYS A 430 11.65 11.07 11.88
N GLU A 431 10.35 10.77 11.87
CA GLU A 431 9.56 10.58 13.09
C GLU A 431 10.18 9.49 13.97
N CYS A 432 10.55 8.35 13.39
CA CYS A 432 11.23 7.27 14.11
C CYS A 432 12.61 7.69 14.69
N MET A 433 13.36 8.55 13.99
CA MET A 433 14.63 9.10 14.51
C MET A 433 14.39 10.07 15.67
N ASP A 434 13.42 10.96 15.54
CA ASP A 434 13.09 11.96 16.55
C ASP A 434 12.50 11.31 17.80
N ALA A 435 11.74 10.21 17.65
CA ALA A 435 11.24 9.37 18.72
C ALA A 435 12.29 8.41 19.33
N GLY A 436 13.53 8.38 18.79
CA GLY A 436 14.61 7.52 19.28
C GLY A 436 14.42 6.02 18.99
N ILE A 437 13.53 5.66 18.07
CA ILE A 437 13.29 4.27 17.65
C ILE A 437 14.42 3.77 16.77
N ILE A 438 14.95 4.63 15.90
CA ILE A 438 16.11 4.36 15.06
C ILE A 438 17.22 5.39 15.30
N LYS A 439 18.47 5.00 15.02
CA LYS A 439 19.63 5.90 15.19
C LYS A 439 19.58 7.05 14.19
N LYS A 440 19.90 8.26 14.63
CA LYS A 440 20.04 9.43 13.75
C LYS A 440 21.10 9.17 12.68
N SER A 441 20.74 9.36 11.42
CA SER A 441 21.70 9.27 10.31
C SER A 441 22.65 10.46 10.32
N LYS A 442 23.95 10.20 10.04
CA LYS A 442 24.95 11.27 9.86
C LYS A 442 24.81 12.01 8.52
N LYS A 443 24.05 11.45 7.56
CA LYS A 443 23.77 12.10 6.27
C LYS A 443 22.57 13.02 6.42
N PRO A 444 22.66 14.30 6.02
CA PRO A 444 21.49 15.16 6.00
C PRO A 444 20.44 14.55 5.04
N LEU A 445 19.17 14.60 5.45
CA LEU A 445 18.07 14.25 4.58
C LEU A 445 18.13 15.12 3.32
N SER A 446 18.19 14.51 2.16
CA SER A 446 18.34 15.18 0.86
C SER A 446 17.10 15.98 0.44
N TYR A 447 16.10 16.06 1.30
CA TYR A 447 14.78 16.64 1.03
C TYR A 447 14.48 17.80 2.00
N LYS A 448 14.17 18.97 1.45
CA LYS A 448 13.51 20.05 2.21
C LYS A 448 12.06 19.60 2.42
N LEU A 449 11.66 19.39 3.67
CA LEU A 449 10.26 19.18 4.04
C LEU A 449 9.41 20.30 3.40
N GLY A 450 8.86 19.98 2.24
CA GLY A 450 7.88 20.81 1.54
C GLY A 450 6.53 20.75 2.28
N LYS A 451 5.57 21.56 1.86
CA LYS A 451 4.20 21.52 2.35
C LYS A 451 3.73 20.07 2.37
N SER A 452 3.33 19.58 3.55
CA SER A 452 2.92 18.19 3.78
C SER A 452 1.84 17.76 2.76
N ASN A 453 2.08 16.64 2.07
CA ASN A 453 1.17 16.06 1.07
C ASN A 453 0.04 15.26 1.75
N TYR A 454 -0.75 15.89 2.61
CA TYR A 454 -1.99 15.30 3.11
C TYR A 454 -3.01 15.16 1.96
N ILE A 455 -3.99 14.27 2.12
CA ILE A 455 -5.07 14.12 1.14
C ILE A 455 -6.04 15.29 1.30
N HIS A 456 -6.37 15.95 0.20
CA HIS A 456 -7.38 17.00 0.14
C HIS A 456 -8.47 16.57 -0.84
N LEU A 457 -9.71 16.50 -0.36
CA LEU A 457 -10.89 16.16 -1.14
C LEU A 457 -11.90 17.32 -1.04
N THR A 458 -12.52 17.63 -2.15
CA THR A 458 -13.62 18.61 -2.21
C THR A 458 -14.93 17.86 -2.37
N ILE A 459 -15.92 18.21 -1.57
CA ILE A 459 -17.31 17.78 -1.66
C ILE A 459 -18.20 19.01 -1.86
N ASP A 460 -19.43 18.82 -2.26
CA ASP A 460 -20.35 19.94 -2.52
C ASP A 460 -20.57 20.82 -1.29
N GLU A 461 -20.52 20.23 -0.11
CA GLU A 461 -20.77 20.89 1.18
C GLU A 461 -19.50 21.51 1.80
N GLY A 462 -18.30 21.19 1.29
CA GLY A 462 -17.03 21.69 1.86
C GLY A 462 -15.78 20.95 1.46
N GLU A 463 -14.82 20.91 2.36
CA GLU A 463 -13.48 20.36 2.14
C GLU A 463 -13.11 19.32 3.22
N ILE A 464 -12.44 18.26 2.82
CA ILE A 464 -11.97 17.19 3.69
C ILE A 464 -10.44 17.07 3.58
N PHE A 465 -9.77 17.08 4.73
CA PHE A 465 -8.32 16.95 4.83
C PHE A 465 -7.96 15.71 5.64
N ILE A 466 -7.10 14.83 5.11
CA ILE A 466 -6.79 13.54 5.72
C ILE A 466 -5.27 13.37 5.83
N GLY A 467 -4.79 13.08 7.02
CA GLY A 467 -3.38 12.83 7.28
C GLY A 467 -2.99 11.40 6.96
N ARG A 468 -1.82 11.20 6.34
CA ARG A 468 -1.27 9.86 6.00
C ARG A 468 -0.28 9.34 7.03
N ASN A 469 0.19 10.18 7.94
CA ASN A 469 1.12 9.85 9.00
C ASN A 469 0.92 10.75 10.22
N ASN A 470 1.58 10.45 11.33
CA ASN A 470 1.39 11.20 12.58
C ASN A 470 1.86 12.66 12.50
N GLN A 471 2.85 13.00 11.67
CA GLN A 471 3.27 14.39 11.45
C GLN A 471 2.15 15.20 10.77
N GLN A 472 1.51 14.60 9.76
CA GLN A 472 0.39 15.23 9.05
C GLN A 472 -0.86 15.29 9.93
N ASN A 473 -1.15 14.23 10.69
CA ASN A 473 -2.24 14.22 11.68
C ASN A 473 -2.05 15.35 12.70
N GLU A 474 -0.84 15.49 13.23
CA GLU A 474 -0.47 16.56 14.17
C GLU A 474 -0.64 17.96 13.56
N TYR A 475 -0.13 18.14 12.34
CA TYR A 475 -0.25 19.41 11.62
C TYR A 475 -1.70 19.78 11.34
N LEU A 476 -2.49 18.85 10.79
CA LEU A 476 -3.88 19.07 10.44
C LEU A 476 -4.70 19.43 11.69
N THR A 477 -4.52 18.70 12.79
CA THR A 477 -5.35 18.87 13.99
C THR A 477 -4.99 20.13 14.79
N HIS A 478 -3.67 20.43 14.95
CA HIS A 478 -3.24 21.46 15.90
C HIS A 478 -2.74 22.76 15.27
N ARG A 479 -2.50 22.79 13.94
CA ARG A 479 -1.98 23.99 13.25
C ARG A 479 -2.84 24.47 12.09
N PHE A 480 -3.48 23.55 11.37
CA PHE A 480 -4.23 23.84 10.14
C PHE A 480 -5.72 24.03 10.40
N ALA A 481 -6.32 23.17 11.20
CA ALA A 481 -7.76 23.17 11.46
C ALA A 481 -8.19 24.40 12.26
N LYS A 482 -9.37 24.91 11.93
CA LYS A 482 -10.04 25.99 12.64
C LYS A 482 -10.86 25.44 13.81
N PRO A 483 -11.14 26.19 14.87
CA PRO A 483 -11.96 25.73 16.01
C PRO A 483 -13.35 25.20 15.64
N THR A 484 -13.89 25.65 14.51
CA THR A 484 -15.20 25.26 13.96
C THR A 484 -15.17 24.03 13.06
N ASP A 485 -13.97 23.58 12.63
CA ASP A 485 -13.83 22.37 11.82
C ASP A 485 -14.16 21.14 12.68
N ILE A 486 -14.62 20.05 12.04
CA ILE A 486 -14.97 18.81 12.71
C ILE A 486 -13.86 17.78 12.45
N TRP A 487 -13.38 17.19 13.51
CA TRP A 487 -12.38 16.13 13.51
C TRP A 487 -13.04 14.76 13.62
N PHE A 488 -12.54 13.78 12.86
CA PHE A 488 -12.98 12.40 12.88
C PHE A 488 -11.78 11.44 13.06
N HIS A 489 -11.99 10.37 13.81
CA HIS A 489 -11.05 9.27 13.96
C HIS A 489 -11.77 7.99 14.38
N THR A 490 -11.25 6.83 14.01
CA THR A 490 -11.77 5.53 14.46
C THR A 490 -11.46 5.29 15.93
N GLN A 491 -12.46 4.85 16.69
CA GLN A 491 -12.33 4.59 18.12
C GLN A 491 -11.43 3.38 18.38
N ASP A 492 -10.39 3.53 19.19
CA ASP A 492 -9.44 2.48 19.60
C ASP A 492 -8.75 1.72 18.44
N ILE A 493 -8.78 2.27 17.24
CA ILE A 493 -8.18 1.65 16.04
C ILE A 493 -7.23 2.66 15.38
N GLN A 494 -6.06 2.18 14.92
CA GLN A 494 -5.11 3.04 14.20
C GLN A 494 -5.74 3.54 12.91
N GLY A 495 -5.69 4.86 12.71
CA GLY A 495 -6.28 5.53 11.57
C GLY A 495 -5.71 6.93 11.33
N SER A 496 -6.18 7.54 10.26
CA SER A 496 -5.88 8.93 9.91
C SER A 496 -6.75 9.91 10.69
N HIS A 497 -6.21 11.06 11.05
CA HIS A 497 -7.04 12.20 11.42
C HIS A 497 -7.68 12.78 10.17
N LEU A 498 -8.98 12.98 10.21
CA LEU A 498 -9.74 13.58 9.15
C LEU A 498 -10.36 14.86 9.67
N ILE A 499 -10.17 15.95 8.92
CA ILE A 499 -10.72 17.27 9.24
C ILE A 499 -11.75 17.63 8.18
N LEU A 500 -12.97 17.90 8.62
CA LEU A 500 -14.07 18.37 7.78
C LEU A 500 -14.27 19.86 8.00
N ARG A 501 -14.16 20.63 6.94
CA ARG A 501 -14.47 22.07 6.90
C ARG A 501 -15.72 22.27 6.05
N LEU A 502 -16.79 22.69 6.67
CA LEU A 502 -18.07 22.90 6.00
C LEU A 502 -18.32 24.38 5.68
N ASN A 503 -19.03 24.58 4.57
CA ASN A 503 -19.59 25.87 4.18
C ASN A 503 -21.09 25.97 4.53
N VAL A 504 -21.65 24.88 5.07
CA VAL A 504 -23.05 24.72 5.48
C VAL A 504 -23.15 24.19 6.90
N GLU A 505 -24.30 24.22 7.52
CA GLU A 505 -24.51 23.55 8.81
C GLU A 505 -24.38 22.04 8.66
N PRO A 506 -23.70 21.35 9.61
CA PRO A 506 -23.52 19.90 9.55
C PRO A 506 -24.85 19.18 9.75
N ASP A 507 -25.14 18.22 8.87
CA ASP A 507 -26.24 17.27 9.01
C ASP A 507 -25.73 15.83 9.21
N ASP A 508 -26.60 14.94 9.68
CA ASP A 508 -26.24 13.54 9.97
C ASP A 508 -25.81 12.78 8.70
N MET A 509 -26.28 13.17 7.52
CA MET A 509 -25.94 12.49 6.27
C MET A 509 -24.50 12.83 5.85
N ILE A 510 -24.11 14.10 5.94
CA ILE A 510 -22.73 14.56 5.69
C ILE A 510 -21.78 13.94 6.70
N LEU A 511 -22.14 13.99 8.00
CA LEU A 511 -21.31 13.44 9.08
C LEU A 511 -21.11 11.92 8.91
N SER A 512 -22.17 11.18 8.56
CA SER A 512 -22.10 9.74 8.30
C SER A 512 -21.22 9.41 7.10
N LYS A 513 -21.35 10.16 6.00
CA LYS A 513 -20.51 10.00 4.80
C LYS A 513 -19.02 10.21 5.13
N VAL A 514 -18.71 11.25 5.90
CA VAL A 514 -17.33 11.56 6.29
C VAL A 514 -16.77 10.55 7.31
N ALA A 515 -17.61 10.05 8.23
CA ALA A 515 -17.24 8.97 9.12
C ALA A 515 -16.91 7.67 8.37
N GLN A 516 -17.64 7.32 7.29
CA GLN A 516 -17.31 6.20 6.41
C GLN A 516 -15.91 6.36 5.78
N TYR A 517 -15.55 7.58 5.40
CA TYR A 517 -14.21 7.88 4.87
C TYR A 517 -13.13 7.73 5.97
N ALA A 518 -13.38 8.21 7.19
CA ALA A 518 -12.45 8.02 8.30
C ALA A 518 -12.23 6.53 8.61
N ALA A 519 -13.29 5.73 8.56
CA ALA A 519 -13.21 4.27 8.70
C ALA A 519 -12.39 3.62 7.57
N TYR A 520 -12.52 4.10 6.32
CA TYR A 520 -11.73 3.63 5.18
C TYR A 520 -10.23 3.91 5.35
N PHE A 521 -9.85 5.07 5.90
CA PHE A 521 -8.46 5.44 6.19
C PHE A 521 -8.01 4.95 7.58
N SER A 522 -8.46 3.78 7.98
CA SER A 522 -8.06 3.12 9.21
C SER A 522 -7.69 1.66 8.98
N LYS A 523 -7.12 1.02 10.00
CA LYS A 523 -6.83 -0.41 9.99
C LYS A 523 -8.10 -1.29 9.89
N ALA A 524 -9.26 -0.72 10.17
CA ALA A 524 -10.56 -1.40 10.08
C ALA A 524 -11.21 -1.29 8.69
N ARG A 525 -10.48 -0.92 7.66
CA ARG A 525 -10.94 -0.72 6.27
C ARG A 525 -11.80 -1.87 5.70
N GLU A 526 -11.52 -3.11 6.10
CA GLU A 526 -12.21 -4.32 5.63
C GLU A 526 -13.29 -4.82 6.60
N THR A 527 -13.60 -4.05 7.63
CA THR A 527 -14.56 -4.43 8.69
C THR A 527 -15.93 -3.83 8.40
N SER A 528 -17.01 -4.57 8.62
CA SER A 528 -18.38 -4.14 8.28
C SER A 528 -18.99 -3.12 9.25
N LYS A 529 -18.44 -2.97 10.46
CA LYS A 529 -18.95 -2.03 11.48
C LYS A 529 -17.78 -1.43 12.22
N VAL A 530 -17.54 -0.14 12.01
CA VAL A 530 -16.41 0.60 12.60
C VAL A 530 -16.96 1.78 13.41
N PRO A 531 -16.68 1.85 14.72
CA PRO A 531 -17.00 3.04 15.50
C PRO A 531 -16.03 4.17 15.13
N VAL A 532 -16.58 5.34 14.82
CA VAL A 532 -15.85 6.55 14.47
C VAL A 532 -16.29 7.66 15.41
N ASP A 533 -15.33 8.20 16.15
CA ASP A 533 -15.53 9.36 17.01
C ASP A 533 -15.37 10.63 16.21
N TYR A 534 -16.22 11.62 16.48
CA TYR A 534 -16.11 12.94 15.90
C TYR A 534 -16.45 14.05 16.91
N THR A 535 -15.77 15.17 16.76
CA THR A 535 -15.96 16.34 17.61
C THR A 535 -15.41 17.60 16.94
N TYR A 536 -15.81 18.78 17.42
CA TYR A 536 -15.21 20.02 16.98
C TYR A 536 -13.75 20.14 17.45
N ILE A 537 -12.90 20.75 16.64
CA ILE A 537 -11.47 20.98 16.95
C ILE A 537 -11.27 21.72 18.27
N LYS A 538 -12.17 22.63 18.64
CA LYS A 538 -12.13 23.35 19.93
C LYS A 538 -12.14 22.43 21.18
N ASN A 539 -12.64 21.20 21.05
CA ASN A 539 -12.72 20.21 22.13
C ASN A 539 -11.47 19.33 22.23
N ILE A 540 -10.55 19.42 21.26
CA ILE A 540 -9.36 18.58 21.18
C ILE A 540 -8.19 19.26 21.89
N LYS A 541 -7.48 18.48 22.71
CA LYS A 541 -6.29 18.92 23.44
C LYS A 541 -5.15 17.94 23.25
N LYS A 542 -3.92 18.44 23.32
CA LYS A 542 -2.71 17.62 23.36
C LYS A 542 -2.06 17.77 24.73
N PRO A 543 -1.94 16.69 25.52
CA PRO A 543 -1.19 16.73 26.75
C PRO A 543 0.31 17.01 26.51
N PRO A 544 0.99 17.77 27.38
CA PRO A 544 2.43 17.99 27.27
C PRO A 544 3.20 16.66 27.27
N GLY A 545 4.18 16.52 26.36
CA GLY A 545 5.01 15.32 26.27
C GLY A 545 4.37 14.14 25.52
N SER A 546 3.13 14.27 25.03
CA SER A 546 2.48 13.23 24.22
C SER A 546 3.14 13.06 22.86
N PRO A 547 3.13 11.84 22.28
CA PRO A 547 3.62 11.57 20.92
C PRO A 547 2.90 12.41 19.85
N LEU A 548 3.46 12.42 18.63
CA LEU A 548 2.81 13.06 17.49
C LEU A 548 1.49 12.35 17.17
N GLY A 549 0.47 13.14 16.82
CA GLY A 549 -0.87 12.64 16.49
C GLY A 549 -1.69 12.17 17.69
N PHE A 550 -1.17 12.25 18.91
CA PHE A 550 -1.93 11.91 20.11
C PHE A 550 -2.85 13.07 20.53
N VAL A 551 -4.12 12.77 20.77
CA VAL A 551 -5.14 13.74 21.16
C VAL A 551 -5.97 13.20 22.34
N ILE A 552 -6.49 14.11 23.15
CA ILE A 552 -7.54 13.84 24.15
C ILE A 552 -8.72 14.77 23.91
N PHE A 553 -9.91 14.26 24.13
CA PHE A 553 -11.16 15.01 24.03
C PHE A 553 -12.17 14.47 25.04
N ASN A 554 -12.94 15.35 25.66
CA ASN A 554 -13.92 14.96 26.70
C ASN A 554 -15.37 14.99 26.15
N THR A 555 -15.59 15.70 25.05
CA THR A 555 -16.91 15.83 24.41
C THR A 555 -16.78 15.36 22.99
N HIS A 556 -17.47 14.28 22.64
CA HIS A 556 -17.50 13.71 21.30
C HIS A 556 -18.81 12.95 21.07
N GLN A 557 -19.06 12.60 19.84
CA GLN A 557 -20.11 11.67 19.43
C GLN A 557 -19.46 10.53 18.65
N THR A 558 -20.09 9.36 18.68
CA THR A 558 -19.61 8.15 18.00
C THR A 558 -20.66 7.68 17.00
N MET A 559 -20.25 7.43 15.76
CA MET A 559 -21.06 6.78 14.73
C MET A 559 -20.50 5.41 14.38
N ILE A 560 -21.37 4.41 14.23
CA ILE A 560 -20.98 3.10 13.72
C ILE A 560 -21.28 3.09 12.22
N VAL A 561 -20.22 2.96 11.42
CA VAL A 561 -20.30 3.07 9.95
C VAL A 561 -19.62 1.89 9.27
N GLU A 562 -19.97 1.67 8.00
CA GLU A 562 -19.25 0.78 7.09
C GLU A 562 -18.21 1.59 6.32
N PRO A 563 -16.94 1.14 6.25
CA PRO A 563 -15.89 1.83 5.51
C PRO A 563 -16.23 1.98 4.04
N LYS A 564 -16.14 3.20 3.52
CA LYS A 564 -16.38 3.49 2.11
C LYS A 564 -15.26 4.33 1.53
N LYS A 565 -14.75 3.93 0.37
CA LYS A 565 -13.75 4.71 -0.37
C LYS A 565 -14.38 6.02 -0.86
N PRO A 566 -13.73 7.18 -0.68
CA PRO A 566 -14.22 8.43 -1.26
C PRO A 566 -14.28 8.35 -2.79
N ASP A 567 -15.39 8.81 -3.38
CA ASP A 567 -15.62 8.72 -4.83
C ASP A 567 -14.56 9.46 -5.65
N ASN A 568 -14.03 10.57 -5.11
CA ASN A 568 -13.01 11.41 -5.75
C ASN A 568 -11.56 11.06 -5.35
N TYR A 569 -11.33 9.91 -4.69
CA TYR A 569 -9.99 9.47 -4.27
C TYR A 569 -9.44 8.37 -5.18
N THR A 570 -8.32 8.66 -5.85
CA THR A 570 -7.48 7.67 -6.57
C THR A 570 -6.22 7.42 -5.73
N GLU A 571 -5.96 6.14 -5.41
CA GLU A 571 -4.74 5.69 -4.69
C GLU A 571 -3.45 6.02 -5.44
#